data_a65a858735a2f53e10aaba45a81843ed
#
_entry.id   a65a858735a2f53e10aaba45a81843ed
#
_cell.length_a   1.000
_cell.length_b   1.000
_cell.length_c   1.000
_cell.angle_alpha   90.00
_cell.angle_beta   90.00
_cell.angle_gamma   90.00
#
_symmetry.space_group_name_H-M   'P 1'
#
loop_
_entity.id
_entity.type
_entity.pdbx_description
1 polymer ?
#
loop_
_entity_poly.entity_id
_entity_poly.type
_entity_poly.pdbx_seq_one_letter_code
_entity_poly.pdbx_strand_id
1 'polypeptide(L)'
;YKFVEIYAEKSSAVTSAAKIALEEVSNKVAFNKILDLSLDAISLASIYFLAAIGLAVTFGVMGVINMAHGEFIMMGAYTGYVVQQFITDHTISIIVAIPLAFLVTFSMGVLMERLVIRWLYKRPLETLLATFGISIALQQLAKNVFGTQARPLTSPQWLDGALVLNDVVSISYIRIAIFVLAILFLIIFLFIITRTRLGLETRAVTQNAKMAASMGINTDKINMLTFGLGSGIAGVAGVAIGLFAKVTSELGSDYIVQSFMTVVVGGVGNIWGTLAGAAMIGVLQKIIEVFNPSNTLAAQTYMIIFIIIFIQFRPRGIIALKGRAVGD
;
A
#
# COMPACT_ATOMS: atom_id res chain seq x y z
N TYR A 1 -8.91 -14.99 35.96
CA TYR A 1 -8.08 -14.02 36.69
C TYR A 1 -8.67 -13.71 38.08
N LYS A 2 -9.90 -13.23 38.21
CA LYS A 2 -10.55 -12.94 39.51
C LYS A 2 -10.66 -14.14 40.46
N PHE A 3 -10.82 -15.37 39.94
CA PHE A 3 -10.91 -16.59 40.75
C PHE A 3 -9.60 -16.90 41.49
N VAL A 4 -8.46 -16.67 40.87
CA VAL A 4 -7.15 -16.92 41.48
C VAL A 4 -6.86 -15.93 42.61
N GLU A 5 -7.26 -14.65 42.47
CA GLU A 5 -7.14 -13.66 43.56
C GLU A 5 -7.98 -14.00 44.79
N ILE A 6 -9.23 -14.44 44.60
CA ILE A 6 -10.14 -14.73 45.71
C ILE A 6 -9.68 -15.94 46.57
N TYR A 7 -9.02 -16.93 45.95
CA TYR A 7 -8.50 -18.10 46.67
C TYR A 7 -7.09 -17.92 47.20
N ALA A 8 -6.36 -16.94 46.73
CA ALA A 8 -5.00 -16.61 47.14
C ALA A 8 -4.90 -16.02 48.58
N GLU A 9 -5.98 -15.53 49.15
CA GLU A 9 -5.97 -14.95 50.51
C GLU A 9 -5.84 -15.95 51.67
N LYS A 10 -6.00 -17.26 51.42
CA LYS A 10 -6.12 -18.28 52.50
C LYS A 10 -4.82 -18.98 52.93
N SER A 11 -3.70 -18.90 52.21
CA SER A 11 -2.42 -19.50 52.58
C SER A 11 -1.24 -18.81 51.89
N SER A 12 -0.19 -18.46 52.63
CA SER A 12 0.97 -17.72 52.05
C SER A 12 1.73 -18.50 50.99
N ALA A 13 1.79 -19.83 51.06
CA ALA A 13 2.40 -20.67 50.02
C ALA A 13 1.56 -20.75 48.75
N VAL A 14 0.23 -20.83 48.85
CA VAL A 14 -0.70 -20.83 47.73
C VAL A 14 -0.70 -19.45 47.04
N THR A 15 -0.61 -18.37 47.84
CA THR A 15 -0.55 -17.01 47.31
C THR A 15 0.73 -16.77 46.51
N SER A 16 1.87 -17.26 46.97
CA SER A 16 3.13 -17.10 46.22
C SER A 16 3.15 -17.93 44.93
N ALA A 17 2.67 -19.16 44.96
CA ALA A 17 2.56 -20.04 43.78
C ALA A 17 1.56 -19.45 42.74
N ALA A 18 0.42 -18.92 43.22
CA ALA A 18 -0.56 -18.28 42.39
C ALA A 18 -0.03 -16.97 41.72
N LYS A 19 0.75 -16.17 42.43
CA LYS A 19 1.41 -14.98 41.87
C LYS A 19 2.43 -15.35 40.79
N ILE A 20 3.27 -16.36 41.01
CA ILE A 20 4.26 -16.83 40.03
C ILE A 20 3.53 -17.33 38.78
N ALA A 21 2.51 -18.15 38.93
CA ALA A 21 1.72 -18.68 37.82
C ALA A 21 1.00 -17.53 37.04
N LEU A 22 0.47 -16.53 37.74
CA LEU A 22 -0.16 -15.36 37.16
C LEU A 22 0.86 -14.53 36.36
N GLU A 23 2.07 -14.34 36.88
CA GLU A 23 3.14 -13.60 36.24
C GLU A 23 3.63 -14.35 34.97
N GLU A 24 3.82 -15.67 35.02
CA GLU A 24 4.15 -16.47 33.84
C GLU A 24 3.07 -16.41 32.76
N VAL A 25 1.79 -16.53 33.12
CA VAL A 25 0.67 -16.44 32.18
C VAL A 25 0.58 -15.03 31.60
N SER A 26 0.72 -13.99 32.43
CA SER A 26 0.69 -12.61 31.98
C SER A 26 1.83 -12.28 31.02
N ASN A 27 3.03 -12.78 31.27
CA ASN A 27 4.19 -12.61 30.39
C ASN A 27 4.01 -13.35 29.05
N LYS A 28 3.47 -14.57 29.06
CA LYS A 28 3.13 -15.32 27.84
C LYS A 28 2.05 -14.62 27.03
N VAL A 29 1.01 -14.11 27.68
CA VAL A 29 -0.06 -13.35 27.00
C VAL A 29 0.47 -12.05 26.43
N ALA A 30 1.31 -11.31 27.16
CA ALA A 30 1.95 -10.08 26.69
C ALA A 30 2.86 -10.35 25.47
N PHE A 31 3.66 -11.41 25.51
CA PHE A 31 4.50 -11.80 24.38
C PHE A 31 3.67 -12.19 23.14
N ASN A 32 2.64 -13.02 23.32
CA ASN A 32 1.74 -13.40 22.22
C ASN A 32 1.01 -12.19 21.64
N LYS A 33 0.60 -11.23 22.48
CA LYS A 33 -0.02 -9.97 22.01
C LYS A 33 0.93 -9.13 21.19
N ILE A 34 2.20 -9.04 21.59
CA ILE A 34 3.25 -8.34 20.81
C ILE A 34 3.46 -9.04 19.48
N LEU A 35 3.49 -10.37 19.46
CA LEU A 35 3.62 -11.16 18.23
C LEU A 35 2.45 -10.93 17.28
N ASP A 36 1.21 -10.98 17.78
CA ASP A 36 0.00 -10.71 16.99
C ASP A 36 0.02 -9.30 16.38
N LEU A 37 0.34 -8.29 17.19
CA LEU A 37 0.50 -6.92 16.72
C LEU A 37 1.61 -6.77 15.67
N SER A 38 2.70 -7.50 15.80
CA SER A 38 3.80 -7.48 14.81
C SER A 38 3.36 -8.08 13.48
N LEU A 39 2.63 -9.20 13.50
CA LEU A 39 2.07 -9.82 12.30
C LEU A 39 1.04 -8.92 11.63
N ASP A 40 0.20 -8.27 12.41
CA ASP A 40 -0.76 -7.29 11.92
C ASP A 40 -0.06 -6.07 11.29
N ALA A 41 0.99 -5.56 11.93
CA ALA A 41 1.79 -4.45 11.41
C ALA A 41 2.48 -4.80 10.08
N ILE A 42 3.06 -6.00 9.96
CA ILE A 42 3.67 -6.51 8.72
C ILE A 42 2.61 -6.64 7.62
N SER A 43 1.44 -7.17 7.94
CA SER A 43 0.33 -7.29 7.01
C SER A 43 -0.12 -5.91 6.48
N LEU A 44 -0.32 -4.95 7.36
CA LEU A 44 -0.69 -3.59 7.01
C LEU A 44 0.40 -2.88 6.19
N ALA A 45 1.66 -3.07 6.58
CA ALA A 45 2.81 -2.58 5.82
C ALA A 45 2.85 -3.12 4.39
N SER A 46 2.49 -4.40 4.20
CA SER A 46 2.43 -5.03 2.88
C SER A 46 1.37 -4.42 1.98
N ILE A 47 0.21 -4.09 2.54
CA ILE A 47 -0.87 -3.40 1.84
C ILE A 47 -0.41 -1.99 1.41
N TYR A 48 0.16 -1.22 2.33
CA TYR A 48 0.63 0.13 2.04
C TYR A 48 1.80 0.13 1.05
N PHE A 49 2.70 -0.85 1.16
CA PHE A 49 3.79 -1.02 0.20
C PHE A 49 3.26 -1.30 -1.21
N LEU A 50 2.33 -2.26 -1.35
CA LEU A 50 1.75 -2.62 -2.64
C LEU A 50 1.00 -1.44 -3.26
N ALA A 51 0.23 -0.69 -2.46
CA ALA A 51 -0.47 0.50 -2.91
C ALA A 51 0.50 1.65 -3.28
N ALA A 52 1.62 1.78 -2.56
CA ALA A 52 2.54 2.90 -2.69
C ALA A 52 3.65 2.69 -3.74
N ILE A 53 4.02 1.45 -4.07
CA ILE A 53 5.15 1.16 -4.95
C ILE A 53 4.97 1.77 -6.35
N GLY A 54 3.75 1.73 -6.90
CA GLY A 54 3.42 2.36 -8.17
C GLY A 54 3.60 3.88 -8.14
N LEU A 55 3.18 4.51 -7.05
CA LEU A 55 3.35 5.95 -6.83
C LEU A 55 4.84 6.31 -6.63
N ALA A 56 5.59 5.48 -5.90
CA ALA A 56 7.03 5.67 -5.70
C ALA A 56 7.80 5.69 -7.02
N VAL A 57 7.39 4.84 -7.96
CA VAL A 57 7.98 4.76 -9.29
C VAL A 57 7.67 6.01 -10.11
N THR A 58 6.41 6.38 -10.22
CA THR A 58 5.98 7.53 -11.03
C THR A 58 6.56 8.83 -10.47
N PHE A 59 6.45 9.05 -9.18
CA PHE A 59 7.00 10.23 -8.53
C PHE A 59 8.54 10.23 -8.56
N GLY A 60 9.17 9.07 -8.35
CA GLY A 60 10.62 8.94 -8.34
C GLY A 60 11.28 9.22 -9.69
N VAL A 61 10.68 8.76 -10.78
CA VAL A 61 11.22 8.90 -12.14
C VAL A 61 10.86 10.23 -12.76
N MET A 62 9.59 10.61 -12.70
CA MET A 62 9.04 11.75 -13.44
C MET A 62 8.97 13.02 -12.60
N GLY A 63 9.08 12.93 -11.28
CA GLY A 63 8.91 14.08 -10.36
C GLY A 63 7.47 14.60 -10.33
N VAL A 64 6.50 13.81 -10.79
CA VAL A 64 5.10 14.19 -10.92
C VAL A 64 4.30 13.64 -9.74
N ILE A 65 3.58 14.51 -9.04
CA ILE A 65 2.62 14.13 -8.01
C ILE A 65 1.31 13.77 -8.69
N ASN A 66 0.94 12.48 -8.65
CA ASN A 66 -0.29 11.99 -9.25
C ASN A 66 -1.36 11.75 -8.18
N MET A 67 -2.30 12.68 -8.03
CA MET A 67 -3.43 12.54 -7.10
C MET A 67 -4.47 11.50 -7.57
N ALA A 68 -4.49 11.18 -8.88
CA ALA A 68 -5.36 10.13 -9.41
C ALA A 68 -4.80 8.70 -9.22
N HIS A 69 -3.66 8.55 -8.54
CA HIS A 69 -3.07 7.22 -8.31
C HIS A 69 -4.02 6.28 -7.53
N GLY A 70 -4.76 6.82 -6.55
CA GLY A 70 -5.78 6.07 -5.82
C GLY A 70 -6.87 5.51 -6.74
N GLU A 71 -7.24 6.23 -7.81
CA GLU A 71 -8.28 5.79 -8.72
C GLU A 71 -7.86 4.58 -9.57
N PHE A 72 -6.57 4.36 -9.78
CA PHE A 72 -6.08 3.11 -10.38
C PHE A 72 -6.25 1.94 -9.41
N ILE A 73 -6.11 2.16 -8.09
CA ILE A 73 -6.45 1.16 -7.07
C ILE A 73 -7.95 0.83 -7.14
N MET A 74 -8.80 1.85 -7.14
CA MET A 74 -10.25 1.69 -7.29
C MET A 74 -10.61 0.92 -8.59
N MET A 75 -10.05 1.31 -9.73
CA MET A 75 -10.29 0.65 -11.02
C MET A 75 -9.87 -0.81 -11.00
N GLY A 76 -8.75 -1.13 -10.35
CA GLY A 76 -8.29 -2.50 -10.17
C GLY A 76 -9.29 -3.33 -9.36
N ALA A 77 -9.79 -2.79 -8.24
CA ALA A 77 -10.80 -3.44 -7.42
C ALA A 77 -12.12 -3.67 -8.19
N TYR A 78 -12.59 -2.68 -8.95
CA TYR A 78 -13.75 -2.86 -9.83
C TYR A 78 -13.51 -3.85 -10.96
N THR A 79 -12.29 -3.93 -11.51
CA THR A 79 -11.94 -4.96 -12.49
C THR A 79 -12.08 -6.35 -11.88
N GLY A 80 -11.61 -6.55 -10.64
CA GLY A 80 -11.80 -7.79 -9.90
C GLY A 80 -13.29 -8.14 -9.72
N TYR A 81 -14.09 -7.15 -9.32
CA TYR A 81 -15.53 -7.32 -9.19
C TYR A 81 -16.19 -7.72 -10.53
N VAL A 82 -15.85 -7.05 -11.63
CA VAL A 82 -16.39 -7.36 -12.96
C VAL A 82 -16.01 -8.77 -13.40
N VAL A 83 -14.76 -9.18 -13.21
CA VAL A 83 -14.31 -10.55 -13.55
C VAL A 83 -15.14 -11.59 -12.81
N GLN A 84 -15.49 -11.35 -11.55
CA GLN A 84 -16.34 -12.28 -10.78
C GLN A 84 -17.79 -12.37 -11.27
N GLN A 85 -18.29 -11.39 -12.04
CA GLN A 85 -19.59 -11.49 -12.67
C GLN A 85 -19.61 -12.48 -13.86
N PHE A 86 -18.44 -12.70 -14.49
CA PHE A 86 -18.31 -13.61 -15.63
C PHE A 86 -17.76 -14.98 -15.23
N ILE A 87 -16.91 -15.04 -14.21
CA ILE A 87 -16.25 -16.27 -13.73
C ILE A 87 -16.76 -16.59 -12.34
N THR A 88 -17.58 -17.62 -12.22
CA THR A 88 -18.20 -18.05 -10.95
C THR A 88 -17.23 -18.72 -9.99
N ASP A 89 -16.16 -19.33 -10.52
CA ASP A 89 -15.09 -19.88 -9.67
C ASP A 89 -14.22 -18.73 -9.12
N HIS A 90 -14.30 -18.49 -7.82
CA HIS A 90 -13.60 -17.41 -7.15
C HIS A 90 -12.07 -17.53 -7.21
N THR A 91 -11.52 -18.75 -7.30
CA THR A 91 -10.07 -18.96 -7.45
C THR A 91 -9.61 -18.54 -8.83
N ILE A 92 -10.27 -19.01 -9.86
CA ILE A 92 -9.95 -18.67 -11.25
C ILE A 92 -10.19 -17.18 -11.48
N SER A 93 -11.27 -16.62 -10.91
CA SER A 93 -11.60 -15.21 -11.07
C SER A 93 -10.49 -14.28 -10.53
N ILE A 94 -9.89 -14.60 -9.38
CA ILE A 94 -8.79 -13.80 -8.84
C ILE A 94 -7.52 -13.94 -9.66
N ILE A 95 -7.17 -15.16 -10.08
CA ILE A 95 -6.00 -15.41 -10.94
C ILE A 95 -6.10 -14.62 -12.23
N VAL A 96 -7.30 -14.53 -12.81
CA VAL A 96 -7.56 -13.74 -14.04
C VAL A 96 -7.66 -12.25 -13.73
N ALA A 97 -8.24 -11.87 -12.59
CA ALA A 97 -8.43 -10.47 -12.22
C ALA A 97 -7.10 -9.73 -12.04
N ILE A 98 -6.07 -10.37 -11.47
CA ILE A 98 -4.77 -9.73 -11.23
C ILE A 98 -4.13 -9.24 -12.55
N PRO A 99 -3.87 -10.07 -13.56
CA PRO A 99 -3.31 -9.61 -14.82
C PRO A 99 -4.24 -8.68 -15.59
N LEU A 100 -5.55 -8.89 -15.53
CA LEU A 100 -6.52 -8.04 -16.20
C LEU A 100 -6.59 -6.66 -15.56
N ALA A 101 -6.59 -6.56 -14.24
CA ALA A 101 -6.52 -5.30 -13.51
C ALA A 101 -5.23 -4.54 -13.85
N PHE A 102 -4.09 -5.25 -13.90
CA PHE A 102 -2.84 -4.65 -14.35
C PHE A 102 -2.97 -4.06 -15.77
N LEU A 103 -3.49 -4.81 -16.73
CA LEU A 103 -3.62 -4.36 -18.12
C LEU A 103 -4.58 -3.18 -18.26
N VAL A 104 -5.74 -3.22 -17.60
CA VAL A 104 -6.73 -2.14 -17.62
C VAL A 104 -6.18 -0.87 -17.05
N THR A 105 -5.58 -0.92 -15.86
CA THR A 105 -5.03 0.26 -15.18
C THR A 105 -3.73 0.74 -15.82
N PHE A 106 -2.89 -0.15 -16.37
CA PHE A 106 -1.75 0.19 -17.19
C PHE A 106 -2.18 0.99 -18.42
N SER A 107 -3.18 0.50 -19.16
CA SER A 107 -3.69 1.15 -20.36
C SER A 107 -4.28 2.52 -20.04
N MET A 108 -5.03 2.62 -18.94
CA MET A 108 -5.58 3.89 -18.48
C MET A 108 -4.49 4.86 -18.02
N GLY A 109 -3.45 4.36 -17.35
CA GLY A 109 -2.27 5.13 -17.00
C GLY A 109 -1.55 5.68 -18.22
N VAL A 110 -1.31 4.85 -19.24
CA VAL A 110 -0.73 5.27 -20.52
C VAL A 110 -1.61 6.32 -21.19
N LEU A 111 -2.93 6.14 -21.18
CA LEU A 111 -3.87 7.10 -21.75
C LEU A 111 -3.80 8.45 -21.01
N MET A 112 -3.81 8.42 -19.70
CA MET A 112 -3.73 9.62 -18.86
C MET A 112 -2.40 10.36 -19.05
N GLU A 113 -1.29 9.64 -19.15
CA GLU A 113 0.01 10.21 -19.44
C GLU A 113 0.02 10.91 -20.79
N ARG A 114 -0.46 10.25 -21.84
CA ARG A 114 -0.48 10.78 -23.21
C ARG A 114 -1.38 11.99 -23.37
N LEU A 115 -2.55 12.00 -22.75
CA LEU A 115 -3.55 13.04 -22.92
C LEU A 115 -3.30 14.26 -22.03
N VAL A 116 -2.77 14.05 -20.81
CA VAL A 116 -2.72 15.10 -19.79
C VAL A 116 -1.30 15.33 -19.25
N ILE A 117 -0.69 14.29 -18.65
CA ILE A 117 0.55 14.45 -17.86
C ILE A 117 1.71 14.93 -18.71
N ARG A 118 1.82 14.44 -19.93
CA ARG A 118 2.86 14.80 -20.89
C ARG A 118 3.03 16.32 -21.08
N TRP A 119 1.95 17.06 -21.04
CA TRP A 119 1.95 18.51 -21.23
C TRP A 119 2.32 19.29 -19.96
N LEU A 120 2.34 18.60 -18.82
CA LEU A 120 2.46 19.21 -17.49
C LEU A 120 3.76 18.85 -16.75
N TYR A 121 4.70 18.11 -17.35
CA TYR A 121 5.94 17.65 -16.68
C TYR A 121 6.77 18.75 -16.01
N LYS A 122 6.73 19.97 -16.50
CA LYS A 122 7.49 21.09 -15.95
C LYS A 122 6.68 21.96 -14.98
N ARG A 123 5.46 21.56 -14.66
CA ARG A 123 4.49 22.35 -13.91
C ARG A 123 3.84 21.53 -12.80
N PRO A 124 4.56 21.32 -11.68
CA PRO A 124 4.12 20.38 -10.66
C PRO A 124 2.77 20.74 -10.02
N LEU A 125 2.49 22.04 -9.80
CA LEU A 125 1.20 22.47 -9.24
C LEU A 125 0.04 22.25 -10.23
N GLU A 126 0.24 22.55 -11.51
CA GLU A 126 -0.78 22.31 -12.53
C GLU A 126 -1.05 20.81 -12.70
N THR A 127 0.00 19.97 -12.60
CA THR A 127 -0.14 18.51 -12.64
C THR A 127 -0.93 17.98 -11.45
N LEU A 128 -0.67 18.51 -10.26
CA LEU A 128 -1.41 18.15 -9.06
C LEU A 128 -2.89 18.48 -9.20
N LEU A 129 -3.22 19.68 -9.65
CA LEU A 129 -4.60 20.12 -9.86
C LEU A 129 -5.30 19.32 -10.96
N ALA A 130 -4.63 19.09 -12.10
CA ALA A 130 -5.18 18.31 -13.20
C ALA A 130 -5.47 16.86 -12.79
N THR A 131 -4.54 16.22 -12.08
CA THR A 131 -4.71 14.84 -11.61
C THR A 131 -5.79 14.74 -10.54
N PHE A 132 -5.94 15.75 -9.69
CA PHE A 132 -7.05 15.83 -8.73
C PHE A 132 -8.40 15.95 -9.44
N GLY A 133 -8.49 16.80 -10.47
CA GLY A 133 -9.70 16.90 -11.30
C GLY A 133 -10.05 15.58 -12.00
N ILE A 134 -9.05 14.86 -12.52
CA ILE A 134 -9.22 13.52 -13.12
C ILE A 134 -9.67 12.52 -12.05
N SER A 135 -9.12 12.57 -10.85
CA SER A 135 -9.55 11.70 -9.74
C SER A 135 -11.06 11.85 -9.49
N ILE A 136 -11.56 13.07 -9.34
CA ILE A 136 -12.99 13.33 -9.17
C ILE A 136 -13.81 12.82 -10.37
N ALA A 137 -13.34 13.04 -11.58
CA ALA A 137 -14.03 12.59 -12.79
C ALA A 137 -14.11 11.04 -12.85
N LEU A 138 -13.03 10.33 -12.51
CA LEU A 138 -13.02 8.86 -12.46
C LEU A 138 -13.92 8.30 -11.34
N GLN A 139 -13.96 8.94 -10.18
CA GLN A 139 -14.90 8.58 -9.11
C GLN A 139 -16.36 8.74 -9.57
N GLN A 140 -16.69 9.85 -10.22
CA GLN A 140 -18.05 10.07 -10.75
C GLN A 140 -18.39 9.07 -11.85
N LEU A 141 -17.43 8.74 -12.71
CA LEU A 141 -17.60 7.71 -13.73
C LEU A 141 -17.90 6.35 -13.07
N ALA A 142 -17.13 5.98 -12.04
CA ALA A 142 -17.36 4.73 -11.28
C ALA A 142 -18.75 4.73 -10.62
N LYS A 143 -19.18 5.85 -10.02
CA LYS A 143 -20.54 5.99 -9.45
C LYS A 143 -21.64 5.83 -10.50
N ASN A 144 -21.43 6.35 -11.68
CA ASN A 144 -22.40 6.22 -12.79
C ASN A 144 -22.49 4.79 -13.32
N VAL A 145 -21.36 4.09 -13.44
CA VAL A 145 -21.30 2.73 -14.01
C VAL A 145 -21.70 1.67 -12.99
N PHE A 146 -21.17 1.74 -11.78
CA PHE A 146 -21.34 0.70 -10.76
C PHE A 146 -22.34 1.05 -9.67
N GLY A 147 -22.79 2.31 -9.62
CA GLY A 147 -23.65 2.84 -8.57
C GLY A 147 -22.86 3.30 -7.34
N THR A 148 -23.60 3.81 -6.34
CA THR A 148 -23.00 4.34 -5.10
C THR A 148 -22.86 3.30 -4.00
N GLN A 149 -23.43 2.11 -4.20
CA GLN A 149 -23.37 1.04 -3.21
C GLN A 149 -22.05 0.29 -3.29
N ALA A 150 -21.54 -0.12 -2.13
CA ALA A 150 -20.38 -0.96 -2.04
C ALA A 150 -20.61 -2.32 -2.69
N ARG A 151 -19.66 -2.76 -3.50
CA ARG A 151 -19.68 -4.06 -4.18
C ARG A 151 -18.74 -5.02 -3.45
N PRO A 152 -19.19 -6.25 -3.14
CA PRO A 152 -18.32 -7.25 -2.54
C PRO A 152 -17.42 -7.87 -3.61
N LEU A 153 -16.16 -8.09 -3.28
CA LEU A 153 -15.26 -8.98 -3.99
C LEU A 153 -15.10 -10.22 -3.11
N THR A 154 -15.65 -11.35 -3.56
CA THR A 154 -15.69 -12.57 -2.75
C THR A 154 -14.35 -13.30 -2.79
N SER A 155 -13.83 -13.64 -1.62
CA SER A 155 -12.61 -14.45 -1.50
C SER A 155 -12.90 -15.93 -1.83
N PRO A 156 -11.94 -16.68 -2.39
CA PRO A 156 -12.03 -18.13 -2.51
C PRO A 156 -12.06 -18.81 -1.16
N GLN A 157 -12.72 -19.97 -1.07
CA GLN A 157 -12.85 -20.72 0.19
C GLN A 157 -11.49 -21.06 0.86
N TRP A 158 -10.43 -21.27 0.10
CA TRP A 158 -9.11 -21.54 0.64
C TRP A 158 -8.42 -20.31 1.25
N LEU A 159 -8.90 -19.09 0.94
CA LEU A 159 -8.48 -17.84 1.59
C LEU A 159 -9.39 -17.46 2.77
N ASP A 160 -10.55 -18.10 2.91
CA ASP A 160 -11.44 -17.89 4.03
C ASP A 160 -10.90 -18.62 5.26
N GLY A 161 -10.68 -17.87 6.33
CA GLY A 161 -10.14 -18.42 7.57
C GLY A 161 -8.87 -17.71 8.02
N ALA A 162 -8.30 -18.25 9.09
CA ALA A 162 -7.08 -17.75 9.70
C ALA A 162 -6.16 -18.89 10.12
N LEU A 163 -4.87 -18.65 10.01
CA LEU A 163 -3.84 -19.49 10.63
C LEU A 163 -3.80 -19.16 12.12
N VAL A 164 -4.36 -20.03 12.92
CA VAL A 164 -4.36 -19.92 14.39
C VAL A 164 -3.08 -20.58 14.92
N LEU A 165 -2.17 -19.75 15.42
CA LEU A 165 -0.92 -20.23 16.03
C LEU A 165 -1.15 -20.57 17.51
N ASN A 166 -1.94 -19.75 18.22
CA ASN A 166 -2.31 -19.90 19.63
C ASN A 166 -3.66 -19.20 19.85
N ASP A 167 -4.25 -19.40 21.04
CA ASP A 167 -5.53 -18.77 21.44
C ASP A 167 -5.55 -17.22 21.34
N VAL A 168 -4.38 -16.60 21.22
CA VAL A 168 -4.21 -15.12 21.16
C VAL A 168 -3.73 -14.68 19.79
N VAL A 169 -2.99 -15.53 19.04
CA VAL A 169 -2.31 -15.15 17.79
C VAL A 169 -3.01 -15.83 16.62
N SER A 170 -3.62 -15.03 15.77
CA SER A 170 -4.25 -15.52 14.54
C SER A 170 -4.02 -14.54 13.39
N ILE A 171 -3.68 -15.05 12.21
CA ILE A 171 -3.50 -14.25 11.00
C ILE A 171 -4.40 -14.78 9.89
N SER A 172 -5.19 -13.89 9.27
CA SER A 172 -6.05 -14.26 8.13
C SER A 172 -5.23 -14.71 6.93
N TYR A 173 -5.67 -15.75 6.22
CA TYR A 173 -5.04 -16.22 4.99
C TYR A 173 -5.00 -15.14 3.90
N ILE A 174 -6.00 -14.27 3.82
CA ILE A 174 -6.02 -13.13 2.89
C ILE A 174 -4.81 -12.21 3.15
N ARG A 175 -4.49 -11.92 4.40
CA ARG A 175 -3.34 -11.07 4.77
C ARG A 175 -2.01 -11.71 4.40
N ILE A 176 -1.89 -13.03 4.58
CA ILE A 176 -0.71 -13.78 4.14
C ILE A 176 -0.59 -13.73 2.62
N ALA A 177 -1.68 -13.92 1.89
CA ALA A 177 -1.70 -13.83 0.44
C ALA A 177 -1.27 -12.45 -0.07
N ILE A 178 -1.73 -11.35 0.57
CA ILE A 178 -1.32 -9.99 0.23
C ILE A 178 0.17 -9.77 0.50
N PHE A 179 0.70 -10.29 1.60
CA PHE A 179 2.12 -10.22 1.91
C PHE A 179 2.96 -10.95 0.84
N VAL A 180 2.56 -12.16 0.46
CA VAL A 180 3.22 -12.93 -0.62
C VAL A 180 3.13 -12.17 -1.95
N LEU A 181 1.97 -11.60 -2.26
CA LEU A 181 1.77 -10.78 -3.46
C LEU A 181 2.67 -9.53 -3.46
N ALA A 182 2.80 -8.86 -2.32
CA ALA A 182 3.68 -7.70 -2.17
C ALA A 182 5.15 -8.07 -2.41
N ILE A 183 5.63 -9.20 -1.87
CA ILE A 183 6.97 -9.71 -2.13
C ILE A 183 7.14 -10.09 -3.60
N LEU A 184 6.17 -10.76 -4.20
CA LEU A 184 6.21 -11.13 -5.62
C LEU A 184 6.36 -9.88 -6.51
N PHE A 185 5.53 -8.86 -6.28
CA PHE A 185 5.61 -7.61 -7.02
C PHE A 185 6.89 -6.83 -6.76
N LEU A 186 7.42 -6.87 -5.54
CA LEU A 186 8.74 -6.32 -5.23
C LEU A 186 9.83 -7.01 -6.07
N ILE A 187 9.84 -8.34 -6.11
CA ILE A 187 10.82 -9.12 -6.89
C ILE A 187 10.68 -8.81 -8.39
N ILE A 188 9.46 -8.85 -8.94
CA ILE A 188 9.19 -8.53 -10.34
C ILE A 188 9.67 -7.11 -10.66
N PHE A 189 9.35 -6.15 -9.82
CA PHE A 189 9.71 -4.77 -10.03
C PHE A 189 11.23 -4.55 -9.94
N LEU A 190 11.90 -5.14 -8.95
CA LEU A 190 13.37 -5.13 -8.86
C LEU A 190 14.02 -5.78 -10.07
N PHE A 191 13.46 -6.89 -10.57
CA PHE A 191 13.93 -7.52 -11.80
C PHE A 191 13.81 -6.57 -13.01
N ILE A 192 12.65 -5.92 -13.17
CA ILE A 192 12.42 -4.96 -14.25
C ILE A 192 13.45 -3.82 -14.18
N ILE A 193 13.62 -3.21 -13.01
CA ILE A 193 14.51 -2.05 -12.85
C ILE A 193 15.99 -2.41 -12.95
N THR A 194 16.41 -3.59 -12.49
CA THR A 194 17.84 -3.95 -12.43
C THR A 194 18.33 -4.74 -13.63
N ARG A 195 17.46 -5.53 -14.24
CA ARG A 195 17.84 -6.53 -15.26
C ARG A 195 17.30 -6.25 -16.66
N THR A 196 16.40 -5.28 -16.84
CA THR A 196 15.83 -4.99 -18.17
C THR A 196 16.36 -3.68 -18.75
N ARG A 197 16.25 -3.56 -20.07
CA ARG A 197 16.58 -2.34 -20.81
C ARG A 197 15.72 -1.15 -20.35
N LEU A 198 14.44 -1.39 -20.09
CA LEU A 198 13.52 -0.38 -19.58
C LEU A 198 14.02 0.20 -18.25
N GLY A 199 14.48 -0.63 -17.32
CA GLY A 199 15.04 -0.17 -16.05
C GLY A 199 16.33 0.63 -16.22
N LEU A 200 17.20 0.26 -17.16
CA LEU A 200 18.40 1.03 -17.48
C LEU A 200 18.04 2.41 -18.02
N GLU A 201 17.15 2.48 -19.01
CA GLU A 201 16.69 3.72 -19.65
C GLU A 201 15.95 4.61 -18.64
N THR A 202 15.10 4.03 -17.78
CA THR A 202 14.41 4.74 -16.70
C THR A 202 15.40 5.42 -15.76
N ARG A 203 16.44 4.72 -15.31
CA ARG A 203 17.48 5.30 -14.44
C ARG A 203 18.25 6.42 -15.15
N ALA A 204 18.58 6.25 -16.42
CA ALA A 204 19.24 7.30 -17.21
C ALA A 204 18.37 8.56 -17.31
N VAL A 205 17.08 8.41 -17.62
CA VAL A 205 16.12 9.52 -17.69
C VAL A 205 15.94 10.20 -16.32
N THR A 206 15.90 9.41 -15.24
CA THR A 206 15.77 9.96 -13.86
C THR A 206 16.99 10.78 -13.46
N GLN A 207 18.19 10.38 -13.88
CA GLN A 207 19.41 11.12 -13.56
C GLN A 207 19.53 12.42 -14.36
N ASN A 208 19.37 12.33 -15.68
CA ASN A 208 19.41 13.49 -16.56
C ASN A 208 18.64 13.22 -17.86
N ALA A 209 17.38 13.66 -17.91
CA ALA A 209 16.52 13.46 -19.06
C ALA A 209 17.06 14.09 -20.37
N LYS A 210 17.71 15.27 -20.28
CA LYS A 210 18.29 15.94 -21.46
C LYS A 210 19.46 15.13 -22.02
N MET A 211 20.38 14.66 -21.16
CA MET A 211 21.51 13.85 -21.57
C MET A 211 21.05 12.49 -22.12
N ALA A 212 20.06 11.86 -21.48
CA ALA A 212 19.48 10.61 -21.96
C ALA A 212 18.89 10.76 -23.37
N ALA A 213 18.17 11.86 -23.63
CA ALA A 213 17.65 12.18 -24.95
C ALA A 213 18.78 12.38 -26.00
N SER A 214 19.87 13.07 -25.64
CA SER A 214 21.04 13.25 -26.50
C SER A 214 21.74 11.92 -26.83
N MET A 215 21.62 10.91 -25.97
CA MET A 215 22.13 9.56 -26.19
C MET A 215 21.14 8.65 -26.95
N GLY A 216 20.05 9.22 -27.49
CA GLY A 216 19.06 8.49 -28.29
C GLY A 216 17.95 7.80 -27.52
N ILE A 217 17.83 8.02 -26.21
CA ILE A 217 16.74 7.46 -25.40
C ILE A 217 15.47 8.31 -25.60
N ASN A 218 14.39 7.67 -25.97
CA ASN A 218 13.09 8.34 -26.09
C ASN A 218 12.46 8.54 -24.70
N THR A 219 12.69 9.72 -24.13
CA THR A 219 12.22 10.07 -22.77
C THR A 219 10.71 10.02 -22.64
N ASP A 220 9.94 10.41 -23.67
CA ASP A 220 8.48 10.38 -23.66
C ASP A 220 7.96 8.92 -23.57
N LYS A 221 8.59 8.01 -24.31
CA LYS A 221 8.23 6.59 -24.25
C LYS A 221 8.54 5.99 -22.88
N ILE A 222 9.70 6.35 -22.29
CA ILE A 222 10.07 5.88 -20.96
C ILE A 222 9.11 6.40 -19.90
N ASN A 223 8.77 7.67 -19.93
CA ASN A 223 7.81 8.27 -18.99
C ASN A 223 6.44 7.60 -19.12
N MET A 224 5.94 7.42 -20.33
CA MET A 224 4.68 6.75 -20.60
C MET A 224 4.65 5.31 -20.04
N LEU A 225 5.69 4.52 -20.31
CA LEU A 225 5.78 3.16 -19.81
C LEU A 225 5.92 3.11 -18.30
N THR A 226 6.69 4.02 -17.71
CA THR A 226 6.86 4.12 -16.26
C THR A 226 5.55 4.50 -15.57
N PHE A 227 4.80 5.44 -16.12
CA PHE A 227 3.50 5.84 -15.58
C PHE A 227 2.49 4.69 -15.69
N GLY A 228 2.45 4.02 -16.85
CA GLY A 228 1.62 2.84 -17.06
C GLY A 228 1.95 1.70 -16.08
N LEU A 229 3.25 1.40 -15.87
CA LEU A 229 3.68 0.37 -14.92
C LEU A 229 3.26 0.72 -13.49
N GLY A 230 3.44 1.98 -13.05
CA GLY A 230 3.02 2.42 -11.73
C GLY A 230 1.50 2.29 -11.54
N SER A 231 0.72 2.69 -12.56
CA SER A 231 -0.74 2.54 -12.57
C SER A 231 -1.17 1.07 -12.59
N GLY A 232 -0.47 0.23 -13.36
CA GLY A 232 -0.74 -1.21 -13.42
C GLY A 232 -0.57 -1.91 -12.08
N ILE A 233 0.52 -1.60 -11.36
CA ILE A 233 0.77 -2.14 -10.02
C ILE A 233 -0.29 -1.65 -9.03
N ALA A 234 -0.72 -0.38 -9.12
CA ALA A 234 -1.81 0.15 -8.31
C ALA A 234 -3.13 -0.62 -8.56
N GLY A 235 -3.41 -1.00 -9.80
CA GLY A 235 -4.57 -1.84 -10.12
C GLY A 235 -4.52 -3.21 -9.47
N VAL A 236 -3.35 -3.85 -9.43
CA VAL A 236 -3.17 -5.12 -8.72
C VAL A 236 -3.37 -4.94 -7.21
N ALA A 237 -2.83 -3.85 -6.63
CA ALA A 237 -3.09 -3.51 -5.23
C ALA A 237 -4.60 -3.36 -4.96
N GLY A 238 -5.35 -2.80 -5.92
CA GLY A 238 -6.80 -2.67 -5.85
C GLY A 238 -7.52 -4.01 -5.75
N VAL A 239 -7.13 -5.00 -6.55
CA VAL A 239 -7.69 -6.38 -6.44
C VAL A 239 -7.40 -6.95 -5.05
N ALA A 240 -6.15 -6.84 -4.58
CA ALA A 240 -5.75 -7.35 -3.27
C ALA A 240 -6.52 -6.68 -2.12
N ILE A 241 -6.69 -5.36 -2.18
CA ILE A 241 -7.45 -4.58 -1.20
C ILE A 241 -8.94 -4.96 -1.26
N GLY A 242 -9.50 -5.15 -2.44
CA GLY A 242 -10.90 -5.53 -2.63
C GLY A 242 -11.28 -6.87 -1.98
N LEU A 243 -10.32 -7.77 -1.76
CA LEU A 243 -10.56 -9.06 -1.10
C LEU A 243 -10.90 -8.95 0.39
N PHE A 244 -10.46 -7.89 1.06
CA PHE A 244 -10.77 -7.69 2.49
C PHE A 244 -11.56 -6.40 2.76
N ALA A 245 -11.53 -5.44 1.84
CA ALA A 245 -12.30 -4.21 1.90
C ALA A 245 -13.45 -4.26 0.88
N LYS A 246 -14.53 -3.54 1.15
CA LYS A 246 -15.61 -3.39 0.18
C LYS A 246 -15.15 -2.48 -0.97
N VAL A 247 -15.45 -2.88 -2.20
CA VAL A 247 -15.16 -2.08 -3.39
C VAL A 247 -16.17 -0.94 -3.49
N THR A 248 -15.67 0.27 -3.32
CA THR A 248 -16.46 1.52 -3.42
C THR A 248 -15.79 2.47 -4.40
N SER A 249 -16.54 3.45 -4.88
CA SER A 249 -16.00 4.54 -5.71
C SER A 249 -15.03 5.46 -4.96
N GLU A 250 -14.98 5.40 -3.65
CA GLU A 250 -14.11 6.21 -2.79
C GLU A 250 -12.88 5.43 -2.28
N LEU A 251 -12.79 4.13 -2.60
CA LEU A 251 -11.69 3.25 -2.20
C LEU A 251 -10.32 3.86 -2.54
N GLY A 252 -10.20 4.49 -3.71
CA GLY A 252 -8.98 5.15 -4.13
C GLY A 252 -8.56 6.29 -3.21
N SER A 253 -9.51 7.11 -2.78
CA SER A 253 -9.28 8.23 -1.88
C SER A 253 -8.83 7.78 -0.49
N ASP A 254 -9.31 6.63 -0.03
CA ASP A 254 -8.92 6.07 1.28
C ASP A 254 -7.45 5.64 1.32
N TYR A 255 -6.89 5.22 0.16
CA TYR A 255 -5.53 4.70 0.09
C TYR A 255 -4.50 5.66 -0.50
N ILE A 256 -4.92 6.73 -1.19
CA ILE A 256 -3.97 7.68 -1.79
C ILE A 256 -3.14 8.40 -0.73
N VAL A 257 -3.76 8.78 0.39
CA VAL A 257 -3.08 9.50 1.48
C VAL A 257 -2.01 8.61 2.10
N GLN A 258 -2.35 7.36 2.44
CA GLN A 258 -1.40 6.40 3.02
C GLN A 258 -0.27 6.05 2.02
N SER A 259 -0.60 5.90 0.73
CA SER A 259 0.40 5.65 -0.32
C SER A 259 1.37 6.82 -0.44
N PHE A 260 0.86 8.05 -0.45
CA PHE A 260 1.68 9.24 -0.52
C PHE A 260 2.57 9.39 0.71
N MET A 261 2.01 9.21 1.91
CA MET A 261 2.77 9.23 3.16
C MET A 261 3.89 8.19 3.17
N THR A 262 3.58 6.97 2.71
CA THR A 262 4.55 5.86 2.61
C THR A 262 5.73 6.22 1.71
N VAL A 263 5.47 6.83 0.55
CA VAL A 263 6.52 7.25 -0.39
C VAL A 263 7.35 8.40 0.17
N VAL A 264 6.72 9.40 0.77
CA VAL A 264 7.42 10.60 1.28
C VAL A 264 8.27 10.23 2.50
N VAL A 265 7.73 9.49 3.44
CA VAL A 265 8.44 9.01 4.62
C VAL A 265 9.58 8.07 4.24
N GLY A 266 9.33 7.18 3.30
CA GLY A 266 10.35 6.26 2.80
C GLY A 266 11.51 6.93 2.09
N GLY A 267 11.22 8.00 1.37
CA GLY A 267 12.13 8.72 0.48
C GLY A 267 11.75 8.51 -0.98
N VAL A 268 11.37 9.61 -1.63
CA VAL A 268 10.85 9.63 -2.99
C VAL A 268 11.81 8.98 -3.99
N GLY A 269 11.29 8.03 -4.76
CA GLY A 269 12.02 7.35 -5.85
C GLY A 269 12.96 6.22 -5.40
N ASN A 270 12.96 5.86 -4.13
CA ASN A 270 13.71 4.73 -3.62
C ASN A 270 12.75 3.62 -3.15
N ILE A 271 12.82 2.46 -3.80
CA ILE A 271 11.94 1.31 -3.50
C ILE A 271 12.18 0.77 -2.08
N TRP A 272 13.44 0.66 -1.69
CA TRP A 272 13.81 0.24 -0.35
C TRP A 272 13.35 1.26 0.71
N GLY A 273 13.39 2.55 0.34
CA GLY A 273 12.80 3.62 1.12
C GLY A 273 11.30 3.44 1.27
N THR A 274 10.58 3.19 0.18
CA THR A 274 9.13 2.94 0.20
C THR A 274 8.77 1.74 1.07
N LEU A 275 9.56 0.64 1.01
CA LEU A 275 9.38 -0.52 1.88
C LEU A 275 9.59 -0.16 3.36
N ALA A 276 10.65 0.58 3.68
CA ALA A 276 10.91 1.04 5.04
C ALA A 276 9.82 2.01 5.53
N GLY A 277 9.33 2.90 4.67
CA GLY A 277 8.21 3.80 4.94
C GLY A 277 6.92 3.05 5.23
N ALA A 278 6.60 2.04 4.42
CA ALA A 278 5.44 1.18 4.63
C ALA A 278 5.53 0.43 5.97
N ALA A 279 6.70 -0.14 6.28
CA ALA A 279 6.93 -0.81 7.56
C ALA A 279 6.76 0.15 8.75
N MET A 280 7.36 1.34 8.67
CA MET A 280 7.24 2.34 9.73
C MET A 280 5.79 2.79 9.93
N ILE A 281 5.05 3.08 8.86
CA ILE A 281 3.66 3.51 8.94
C ILE A 281 2.77 2.37 9.47
N GLY A 282 2.96 1.14 8.99
CA GLY A 282 2.20 -0.01 9.48
C GLY A 282 2.40 -0.27 10.96
N VAL A 283 3.65 -0.22 11.44
CA VAL A 283 3.97 -0.36 12.86
C VAL A 283 3.39 0.78 13.68
N LEU A 284 3.59 2.03 13.23
CA LEU A 284 3.08 3.22 13.93
C LEU A 284 1.56 3.19 14.07
N GLN A 285 0.85 2.86 13.00
CA GLN A 285 -0.61 2.78 13.03
C GLN A 285 -1.07 1.73 14.03
N LYS A 286 -0.44 0.54 14.05
CA LYS A 286 -0.80 -0.51 15.02
C LYS A 286 -0.49 -0.11 16.47
N ILE A 287 0.62 0.56 16.71
CA ILE A 287 0.92 1.10 18.05
C ILE A 287 -0.16 2.08 18.48
N ILE A 288 -0.55 3.03 17.63
CA ILE A 288 -1.58 4.03 17.97
C ILE A 288 -2.95 3.36 18.20
N GLU A 289 -3.32 2.36 17.39
CA GLU A 289 -4.56 1.60 17.56
C GLU A 289 -4.62 0.88 18.93
N VAL A 290 -3.48 0.38 19.44
CA VAL A 290 -3.41 -0.24 20.78
C VAL A 290 -3.68 0.76 21.90
N PHE A 291 -3.18 1.98 21.76
CA PHE A 291 -3.42 3.04 22.76
C PHE A 291 -4.83 3.64 22.68
N ASN A 292 -5.50 3.50 21.53
CA ASN A 292 -6.83 4.07 21.31
C ASN A 292 -7.77 3.12 20.56
N PRO A 293 -8.12 1.95 21.15
CA PRO A 293 -8.84 0.89 20.45
C PRO A 293 -10.28 1.24 20.08
N SER A 294 -10.84 2.29 20.69
CA SER A 294 -12.23 2.71 20.43
C SER A 294 -12.39 3.67 19.25
N ASN A 295 -11.29 4.19 18.67
CA ASN A 295 -11.38 5.21 17.63
C ASN A 295 -10.25 5.07 16.58
N THR A 296 -10.51 4.29 15.54
CA THR A 296 -9.58 4.07 14.42
C THR A 296 -9.33 5.36 13.60
N LEU A 297 -10.31 6.28 13.54
CA LEU A 297 -10.14 7.58 12.86
C LEU A 297 -9.13 8.47 13.60
N ALA A 298 -9.12 8.41 14.94
CA ALA A 298 -8.11 9.11 15.73
C ALA A 298 -6.70 8.58 15.44
N ALA A 299 -6.54 7.26 15.23
CA ALA A 299 -5.26 6.67 14.88
C ALA A 299 -4.72 7.23 13.55
N GLN A 300 -5.57 7.37 12.54
CA GLN A 300 -5.18 8.00 11.27
C GLN A 300 -4.77 9.47 11.44
N THR A 301 -5.51 10.22 12.24
CA THR A 301 -5.19 11.64 12.51
C THR A 301 -3.84 11.78 13.22
N TYR A 302 -3.58 10.99 14.26
CA TYR A 302 -2.29 11.02 14.97
C TYR A 302 -1.14 10.57 14.07
N MET A 303 -1.37 9.62 13.18
CA MET A 303 -0.39 9.19 12.19
C MET A 303 -0.02 10.33 11.23
N ILE A 304 -1.01 11.09 10.73
CA ILE A 304 -0.77 12.25 9.85
C ILE A 304 0.06 13.31 10.60
N ILE A 305 -0.30 13.63 11.84
CA ILE A 305 0.43 14.60 12.66
C ILE A 305 1.89 14.15 12.85
N PHE A 306 2.10 12.87 13.19
CA PHE A 306 3.44 12.32 13.34
C PHE A 306 4.27 12.47 12.06
N ILE A 307 3.67 12.19 10.89
CA ILE A 307 4.36 12.27 9.60
C ILE A 307 4.70 13.71 9.24
N ILE A 308 3.82 14.67 9.52
CA ILE A 308 4.11 16.09 9.32
C ILE A 308 5.33 16.51 10.16
N ILE A 309 5.36 16.09 11.42
CA ILE A 309 6.51 16.34 12.30
C ILE A 309 7.77 15.64 11.77
N PHE A 310 7.66 14.37 11.38
CA PHE A 310 8.79 13.59 10.85
C PHE A 310 9.42 14.25 9.62
N ILE A 311 8.61 14.74 8.67
CA ILE A 311 9.09 15.41 7.45
C ILE A 311 9.85 16.70 7.77
N GLN A 312 9.47 17.44 8.83
CA GLN A 312 10.20 18.64 9.25
C GLN A 312 11.63 18.30 9.72
N PHE A 313 11.82 17.16 10.40
CA PHE A 313 13.15 16.72 10.83
C PHE A 313 13.92 15.96 9.75
N ARG A 314 13.22 15.23 8.87
CA ARG A 314 13.81 14.41 7.82
C ARG A 314 13.12 14.64 6.46
N PRO A 315 13.33 15.81 5.82
CA PRO A 315 12.63 16.17 4.57
C PRO A 315 12.95 15.25 3.39
N ARG A 316 14.07 14.52 3.45
CA ARG A 316 14.49 13.55 2.40
C ARG A 316 13.99 12.13 2.65
N GLY A 317 13.19 11.91 3.71
CA GLY A 317 12.72 10.58 4.12
C GLY A 317 13.79 9.72 4.78
N ILE A 318 13.50 8.42 4.98
CA ILE A 318 14.37 7.45 5.65
C ILE A 318 15.60 7.15 4.78
N ILE A 319 15.39 6.87 3.48
CA ILE A 319 16.44 6.50 2.54
C ILE A 319 16.40 7.47 1.36
N ALA A 320 17.23 8.51 1.43
CA ALA A 320 17.35 9.49 0.36
C ALA A 320 18.02 8.88 -0.89
N LEU A 321 17.57 9.27 -2.09
CA LEU A 321 18.29 8.97 -3.33
C LEU A 321 19.67 9.63 -3.32
N LYS A 322 20.73 8.84 -3.42
CA LYS A 322 22.08 9.36 -3.66
C LYS A 322 22.21 9.71 -5.14
N GLY A 323 22.50 10.96 -5.49
CA GLY A 323 22.90 11.35 -6.85
C GLY A 323 21.98 12.30 -7.62
N ARG A 324 20.84 12.74 -7.11
CA ARG A 324 20.24 13.98 -7.63
C ARG A 324 21.11 15.15 -7.19
N ALA A 325 21.66 15.89 -8.17
CA ALA A 325 22.14 17.22 -7.89
C ALA A 325 21.01 17.97 -7.18
N VAL A 326 21.20 18.21 -5.89
CA VAL A 326 20.31 19.03 -5.10
C VAL A 326 20.42 20.40 -5.74
N GLY A 327 19.44 20.79 -6.53
CA GLY A 327 19.29 22.19 -6.88
C GLY A 327 19.11 22.93 -5.56
N ASP A 328 20.07 23.78 -5.28
CA ASP A 328 20.03 24.76 -4.19
C ASP A 328 18.80 25.65 -4.31
#